data_8a8426aa6682a260dfcc5c1fb0a20d41
#
_entry.id   8a8426aa6682a260dfcc5c1fb0a20d41
#
_cell.length_a   1.000
_cell.length_b   1.000
_cell.length_c   1.000
_cell.angle_alpha   90.00
_cell.angle_beta   90.00
_cell.angle_gamma   90.00
#
_symmetry.space_group_name_H-M   'P 1'
#
loop_
_entity.id
_entity.type
_entity.pdbx_description
1 polymer ?
#
loop_
_entity_poly.entity_id
_entity_poly.type
_entity_poly.pdbx_seq_one_letter_code
_entity_poly.pdbx_strand_id
1 'polypeptide(L)'
;MTFSFDDATRVERIGEGRYVGDVHDGWDIRGNANGGYVMALMNSAMRDASGRNDPISLTLHYLAPLPPSRFEIATEVIKQGRRFTTVSASMIVDGRTAIRAIGAFGDAPDASAGLHHVDIAPPDLPPFESCQARDPNRENIPLALMSKLNMRL
;
A
#
# COMPACT_ATOMS: atom_id res chain seq x y z
N MET A 1 -12.91 14.79 6.12
CA MET A 1 -13.56 13.49 5.76
C MET A 1 -12.43 12.54 5.44
N THR A 2 -12.25 11.49 6.22
CA THR A 2 -11.18 10.50 6.01
C THR A 2 -11.76 9.39 5.13
N PHE A 3 -11.00 8.93 4.15
CA PHE A 3 -11.39 7.77 3.34
C PHE A 3 -11.18 6.49 4.13
N SER A 4 -12.06 5.50 3.94
CA SER A 4 -11.96 4.21 4.64
C SER A 4 -10.62 3.49 4.38
N PHE A 5 -9.99 3.73 3.24
CA PHE A 5 -8.67 3.20 2.92
C PHE A 5 -7.56 3.83 3.79
N ASP A 6 -7.61 5.16 3.98
CA ASP A 6 -6.64 5.87 4.80
C ASP A 6 -6.69 5.41 6.27
N ASP A 7 -7.92 5.19 6.78
CA ASP A 7 -8.09 4.65 8.13
C ASP A 7 -7.59 3.21 8.24
N ALA A 8 -7.89 2.36 7.24
CA ALA A 8 -7.50 0.96 7.22
C ALA A 8 -5.98 0.75 6.99
N THR A 9 -5.27 1.71 6.41
CA THR A 9 -3.82 1.63 6.15
C THR A 9 -2.98 2.39 7.17
N ARG A 10 -3.60 2.86 8.25
CA ARG A 10 -2.89 3.56 9.32
C ARG A 10 -2.01 2.61 10.11
N VAL A 11 -0.81 3.05 10.38
CA VAL A 11 0.13 2.39 11.29
C VAL A 11 0.51 3.35 12.40
N GLU A 12 0.72 2.83 13.60
CA GLU A 12 1.16 3.59 14.76
C GLU A 12 2.64 3.35 15.00
N ARG A 13 3.42 4.43 15.10
CA ARG A 13 4.83 4.34 15.47
C ARG A 13 4.98 4.15 16.97
N ILE A 14 5.60 3.05 17.38
CA ILE A 14 5.83 2.70 18.79
C ILE A 14 7.30 2.86 19.22
N GLY A 15 8.19 3.17 18.30
CA GLY A 15 9.62 3.35 18.56
C GLY A 15 10.38 3.67 17.28
N GLU A 16 11.69 3.75 17.39
CA GLU A 16 12.55 3.95 16.23
C GLU A 16 12.46 2.72 15.31
N GLY A 17 12.02 2.96 14.07
CA GLY A 17 11.83 1.92 13.08
C GLY A 17 10.78 0.85 13.43
N ARG A 18 9.93 1.10 14.43
CA ARG A 18 8.93 0.12 14.91
C ARG A 18 7.52 0.69 14.83
N TYR A 19 6.64 -0.09 14.21
CA TYR A 19 5.24 0.28 13.98
C TYR A 19 4.33 -0.90 14.32
N VAL A 20 3.10 -0.60 14.69
CA VAL A 20 2.03 -1.58 14.90
C VAL A 20 0.78 -1.16 14.13
N GLY A 21 -0.07 -2.11 13.86
CA GLY A 21 -1.36 -1.90 13.24
C GLY A 21 -2.17 -3.17 13.20
N ASP A 22 -3.33 -3.07 12.58
CA ASP A 22 -4.27 -4.17 12.42
C ASP A 22 -4.59 -4.39 10.94
N VAL A 23 -4.63 -5.64 10.54
CA VAL A 23 -5.20 -6.05 9.25
C VAL A 23 -6.72 -6.08 9.43
N HIS A 24 -7.40 -5.09 8.85
CA HIS A 24 -8.85 -4.93 9.00
C HIS A 24 -9.63 -5.88 8.11
N ASP A 25 -10.77 -6.34 8.64
CA ASP A 25 -11.77 -7.07 7.86
C ASP A 25 -12.28 -6.26 6.67
N GLY A 26 -12.65 -6.95 5.62
CA GLY A 26 -13.21 -6.35 4.40
C GLY A 26 -12.17 -5.88 3.39
N TRP A 27 -10.87 -5.96 3.70
CA TRP A 27 -9.77 -5.75 2.77
C TRP A 27 -9.11 -7.06 2.35
N ASP A 28 -9.84 -8.15 2.50
CA ASP A 28 -9.39 -9.51 2.24
C ASP A 28 -10.03 -10.14 1.00
N ILE A 29 -9.38 -11.19 0.53
CA ILE A 29 -9.87 -12.12 -0.48
C ILE A 29 -9.85 -13.50 0.14
N ARG A 30 -11.05 -14.06 0.41
CA ARG A 30 -11.21 -15.38 1.05
C ARG A 30 -10.42 -15.53 2.36
N GLY A 31 -10.50 -14.50 3.22
CA GLY A 31 -9.88 -14.51 4.55
C GLY A 31 -8.39 -14.18 4.57
N ASN A 32 -7.78 -13.79 3.45
CA ASN A 32 -6.40 -13.31 3.39
C ASN A 32 -6.37 -11.88 2.85
N ALA A 33 -5.63 -11.01 3.50
CA ALA A 33 -5.49 -9.62 3.12
C ALA A 33 -5.07 -9.47 1.65
N ASN A 34 -5.71 -8.54 0.95
CA ASN A 34 -5.34 -8.22 -0.42
C ASN A 34 -3.89 -7.69 -0.47
N GLY A 35 -3.12 -8.16 -1.46
CA GLY A 35 -1.69 -7.80 -1.56
C GLY A 35 -1.44 -6.30 -1.71
N GLY A 36 -2.28 -5.58 -2.44
CA GLY A 36 -2.19 -4.12 -2.57
C GLY A 36 -2.49 -3.39 -1.26
N TYR A 37 -3.46 -3.88 -0.49
CA TYR A 37 -3.73 -3.37 0.85
C TYR A 37 -2.54 -3.57 1.80
N VAL A 38 -1.96 -4.76 1.81
CA VAL A 38 -0.75 -5.05 2.60
C VAL A 38 0.42 -4.18 2.17
N MET A 39 0.57 -3.96 0.85
CA MET A 39 1.59 -3.06 0.32
C MET A 39 1.41 -1.62 0.85
N ALA A 40 0.18 -1.14 0.97
CA ALA A 40 -0.09 0.19 1.52
C ALA A 40 0.26 0.30 3.00
N LEU A 41 -0.01 -0.75 3.81
CA LEU A 41 0.43 -0.81 5.21
C LEU A 41 1.96 -0.73 5.34
N MET A 42 2.68 -1.54 4.55
CA MET A 42 4.14 -1.53 4.52
C MET A 42 4.69 -0.18 4.05
N ASN A 43 4.09 0.38 2.99
CA ASN A 43 4.45 1.71 2.48
C ASN A 43 4.29 2.80 3.54
N SER A 44 3.22 2.78 4.33
CA SER A 44 2.98 3.78 5.38
C SER A 44 4.11 3.80 6.41
N ALA A 45 4.55 2.63 6.90
CA ALA A 45 5.65 2.52 7.84
C ALA A 45 7.02 2.90 7.21
N MET A 46 7.28 2.41 6.01
CA MET A 46 8.56 2.64 5.32
C MET A 46 8.73 4.09 4.88
N ARG A 47 7.65 4.74 4.46
CA ARG A 47 7.63 6.17 4.13
C ARG A 47 7.97 7.02 5.35
N ASP A 48 7.33 6.75 6.50
CA ASP A 48 7.62 7.46 7.75
C ASP A 48 9.08 7.26 8.17
N ALA A 49 9.60 6.03 8.13
CA ALA A 49 10.99 5.71 8.44
C ALA A 49 11.99 6.37 7.48
N SER A 50 11.61 6.54 6.21
CA SER A 50 12.48 7.14 5.19
C SER A 50 12.67 8.66 5.36
N GLY A 51 11.72 9.33 6.01
CA GLY A 51 11.64 10.79 6.06
C GLY A 51 11.39 11.45 4.70
N ARG A 52 10.84 10.70 3.71
CA ARG A 52 10.51 11.16 2.37
C ARG A 52 9.02 11.01 2.08
N ASN A 53 8.51 11.76 1.12
CA ASN A 53 7.08 11.81 0.84
C ASN A 53 6.60 10.71 -0.10
N ASP A 54 7.41 10.31 -1.08
CA ASP A 54 6.95 9.52 -2.21
C ASP A 54 7.72 8.20 -2.36
N PRO A 55 7.02 7.06 -2.53
CA PRO A 55 7.65 5.82 -2.94
C PRO A 55 8.05 5.92 -4.42
N ILE A 56 9.33 5.69 -4.72
CA ILE A 56 9.86 5.60 -6.09
C ILE A 56 9.81 4.16 -6.58
N SER A 57 10.12 3.22 -5.69
CA SER A 57 9.98 1.79 -5.93
C SER A 57 9.67 1.07 -4.63
N LEU A 58 8.88 0.01 -4.73
CA LEU A 58 8.55 -0.84 -3.59
C LEU A 58 8.39 -2.29 -4.07
N THR A 59 9.15 -3.19 -3.47
CA THR A 59 9.09 -4.62 -3.73
C THR A 59 8.74 -5.35 -2.46
N LEU A 60 7.73 -6.23 -2.53
CA LEU A 60 7.29 -7.07 -1.42
C LEU A 60 7.41 -8.55 -1.76
N HIS A 61 7.81 -9.32 -0.76
CA HIS A 61 7.76 -10.77 -0.77
C HIS A 61 6.74 -11.22 0.28
N TYR A 62 5.66 -11.85 -0.19
CA TYR A 62 4.61 -12.44 0.64
C TYR A 62 5.05 -13.84 1.03
N LEU A 63 5.47 -14.03 2.28
CA LEU A 63 6.09 -15.27 2.77
C LEU A 63 5.07 -16.18 3.44
N ALA A 64 3.96 -15.61 3.93
CA ALA A 64 2.86 -16.34 4.56
C ALA A 64 1.51 -15.67 4.26
N PRO A 65 0.40 -16.43 4.30
CA PRO A 65 -0.95 -15.86 4.29
C PRO A 65 -1.13 -14.88 5.45
N LEU A 66 -1.89 -13.82 5.23
CA LEU A 66 -2.12 -12.76 6.20
C LEU A 66 -3.64 -12.60 6.46
N PRO A 67 -4.21 -13.33 7.42
CA PRO A 67 -5.59 -13.10 7.84
C PRO A 67 -5.71 -11.81 8.64
N PRO A 68 -6.94 -11.32 8.90
CA PRO A 68 -7.17 -10.25 9.86
C PRO A 68 -6.47 -10.53 11.19
N SER A 69 -5.54 -9.65 11.57
CA SER A 69 -4.65 -9.88 12.71
C SER A 69 -3.92 -8.59 13.07
N ARG A 70 -3.44 -8.51 14.30
CA ARG A 70 -2.49 -7.48 14.71
C ARG A 70 -1.09 -7.82 14.17
N PHE A 71 -0.37 -6.80 13.73
CA PHE A 71 0.99 -6.94 13.22
C PHE A 71 1.94 -5.92 13.83
N GLU A 72 3.22 -6.26 13.75
CA GLU A 72 4.33 -5.31 13.92
C GLU A 72 5.07 -5.15 12.59
N ILE A 73 5.56 -3.94 12.30
CA ILE A 73 6.50 -3.69 11.22
C ILE A 73 7.80 -3.19 11.84
N ALA A 74 8.91 -3.85 11.50
CA ALA A 74 10.25 -3.39 11.78
C ALA A 74 10.86 -2.86 10.49
N THR A 75 11.36 -1.62 10.51
CA THR A 75 12.00 -0.96 9.37
C THR A 75 13.47 -0.69 9.66
N GLU A 76 14.28 -0.68 8.61
CA GLU A 76 15.69 -0.33 8.66
C GLU A 76 16.03 0.58 7.49
N VAL A 77 16.62 1.75 7.76
CA VAL A 77 17.14 2.63 6.73
C VAL A 77 18.49 2.09 6.25
N ILE A 78 18.49 1.42 5.10
CA ILE A 78 19.68 0.83 4.48
C ILE A 78 20.64 1.91 4.00
N LYS A 79 20.10 2.97 3.40
CA LYS A 79 20.87 4.07 2.85
C LYS A 79 20.06 5.35 2.83
N GLN A 80 20.63 6.40 3.39
CA GLN A 80 20.09 7.75 3.26
C GLN A 80 20.98 8.54 2.30
N GLY A 81 20.44 8.84 1.12
CA GLY A 81 21.10 9.61 0.09
C GLY A 81 20.52 11.02 -0.04
N ARG A 82 21.15 11.85 -0.86
CA ARG A 82 20.68 13.22 -1.11
C ARG A 82 19.29 13.26 -1.75
N ARG A 83 19.00 12.38 -2.71
CA ARG A 83 17.73 12.34 -3.45
C ARG A 83 16.80 11.23 -2.97
N PHE A 84 17.36 10.10 -2.58
CA PHE A 84 16.61 8.90 -2.23
C PHE A 84 17.07 8.32 -0.90
N THR A 85 16.12 7.74 -0.18
CA THR A 85 16.35 6.92 1.01
C THR A 85 15.90 5.50 0.70
N THR A 86 16.76 4.51 0.92
CA THR A 86 16.40 3.09 0.77
C THR A 86 16.08 2.50 2.13
N VAL A 87 14.92 1.86 2.23
CA VAL A 87 14.42 1.26 3.46
C VAL A 87 14.10 -0.20 3.20
N SER A 88 14.49 -1.09 4.12
CA SER A 88 13.95 -2.44 4.22
C SER A 88 12.93 -2.53 5.33
N ALA A 89 12.02 -3.49 5.25
CA ALA A 89 11.02 -3.71 6.28
C ALA A 89 10.59 -5.18 6.38
N SER A 90 10.13 -5.55 7.56
CA SER A 90 9.53 -6.85 7.84
C SER A 90 8.23 -6.66 8.59
N MET A 91 7.15 -7.26 8.11
CA MET A 91 5.90 -7.39 8.85
C MET A 91 5.90 -8.71 9.60
N ILE A 92 5.63 -8.65 10.89
CA ILE A 92 5.68 -9.77 11.82
C ILE A 92 4.28 -9.97 12.39
N VAL A 93 3.78 -11.19 12.30
CA VAL A 93 2.51 -11.63 12.88
C VAL A 93 2.77 -12.87 13.71
N ASP A 94 2.31 -12.91 14.95
CA ASP A 94 2.50 -14.01 15.88
C ASP A 94 3.97 -14.48 15.98
N GLY A 95 4.90 -13.52 16.00
CA GLY A 95 6.34 -13.78 16.07
C GLY A 95 6.98 -14.32 14.78
N ARG A 96 6.24 -14.42 13.67
CA ARG A 96 6.74 -14.90 12.38
C ARG A 96 6.73 -13.78 11.34
N THR A 97 7.78 -13.73 10.52
CA THR A 97 7.81 -12.81 9.38
C THR A 97 6.84 -13.26 8.31
N ALA A 98 5.78 -12.49 8.10
CA ALA A 98 4.80 -12.73 7.04
C ALA A 98 5.17 -12.05 5.73
N ILE A 99 5.77 -10.84 5.79
CA ILE A 99 6.14 -10.04 4.63
C ILE A 99 7.57 -9.50 4.80
N ARG A 100 8.31 -9.48 3.71
CA ARG A 100 9.57 -8.75 3.57
C ARG A 100 9.44 -7.72 2.46
N ALA A 101 10.01 -6.54 2.68
CA ALA A 101 9.99 -5.47 1.70
C ALA A 101 11.32 -4.73 1.61
N ILE A 102 11.56 -4.16 0.43
CA ILE A 102 12.58 -3.16 0.19
C ILE A 102 11.99 -2.08 -0.73
N GLY A 103 12.32 -0.83 -0.46
CA GLY A 103 11.84 0.28 -1.27
C GLY A 103 12.79 1.46 -1.27
N ALA A 104 12.72 2.26 -2.32
CA ALA A 104 13.37 3.55 -2.42
C ALA A 104 12.31 4.65 -2.35
N PHE A 105 12.58 5.66 -1.53
CA PHE A 105 11.69 6.80 -1.29
C PHE A 105 12.39 8.09 -1.66
N GLY A 106 11.65 9.04 -2.17
CA GLY A 106 12.14 10.35 -2.58
C GLY A 106 11.08 11.42 -2.36
N ASP A 107 11.36 12.61 -2.89
CA ASP A 107 10.39 13.68 -2.95
C ASP A 107 10.15 13.98 -4.42
N ALA A 108 8.89 14.08 -4.83
CA ALA A 108 8.55 14.45 -6.20
C ALA A 108 9.19 15.81 -6.55
N PRO A 109 9.76 15.96 -7.75
CA PRO A 109 10.25 17.25 -8.18
C PRO A 109 9.09 18.24 -8.25
N ASP A 110 9.39 19.52 -7.99
CA ASP A 110 8.44 20.60 -8.25
C ASP A 110 7.98 20.51 -9.72
N ALA A 111 6.66 20.61 -9.94
CA ALA A 111 6.09 20.56 -11.29
C ALA A 111 6.66 21.63 -12.25
N SER A 112 7.24 22.70 -11.71
CA SER A 112 7.93 23.76 -12.47
C SER A 112 9.41 23.46 -12.73
N ALA A 113 9.98 22.43 -12.09
CA ALA A 113 11.41 22.15 -12.09
C ALA A 113 11.76 21.02 -13.05
N GLY A 114 12.09 21.36 -14.30
CA GLY A 114 12.74 20.43 -15.21
C GLY A 114 11.94 20.02 -16.45
N LEU A 115 12.52 19.11 -17.23
CA LEU A 115 11.90 18.54 -18.41
C LEU A 115 10.79 17.57 -17.99
N HIS A 116 9.55 17.92 -18.29
CA HIS A 116 8.40 17.03 -18.15
C HIS A 116 8.03 16.51 -19.54
N HIS A 117 8.35 15.25 -19.82
CA HIS A 117 8.07 14.62 -21.12
C HIS A 117 7.25 13.35 -20.88
N VAL A 118 6.05 13.32 -21.46
CA VAL A 118 5.18 12.13 -21.51
C VAL A 118 4.80 11.93 -22.97
N ASP A 119 5.32 10.88 -23.58
CA ASP A 119 5.08 10.54 -24.99
C ASP A 119 4.04 9.44 -25.19
N ILE A 120 3.42 9.00 -24.09
CA ILE A 120 2.33 8.02 -24.12
C ILE A 120 1.02 8.75 -23.83
N ALA A 121 0.08 8.71 -24.78
CA ALA A 121 -1.28 9.16 -24.54
C ALA A 121 -2.05 8.07 -23.75
N PRO A 122 -2.95 8.46 -22.81
CA PRO A 122 -3.85 7.50 -22.20
C PRO A 122 -4.74 6.86 -23.28
N PRO A 123 -5.21 5.61 -23.07
CA PRO A 123 -6.17 4.99 -23.98
C PRO A 123 -7.46 5.83 -24.04
N ASP A 124 -8.12 5.81 -25.19
CA ASP A 124 -9.42 6.45 -25.36
C ASP A 124 -10.48 5.62 -24.64
N LEU A 125 -10.88 6.08 -23.47
CA LEU A 125 -11.87 5.44 -22.61
C LEU A 125 -13.10 6.34 -22.47
N PRO A 126 -14.30 5.75 -22.42
CA PRO A 126 -15.50 6.53 -22.13
C PRO A 126 -15.41 7.14 -20.72
N PRO A 127 -16.14 8.25 -20.46
CA PRO A 127 -16.20 8.83 -19.12
C PRO A 127 -16.62 7.78 -18.07
N PHE A 128 -15.98 7.80 -16.90
CA PHE A 128 -16.21 6.82 -15.83
C PHE A 128 -17.71 6.67 -15.49
N GLU A 129 -18.45 7.77 -15.46
CA GLU A 129 -19.88 7.81 -15.14
C GLU A 129 -20.75 7.10 -16.19
N SER A 130 -20.29 7.04 -17.43
CA SER A 130 -20.99 6.36 -18.54
C SER A 130 -20.72 4.85 -18.59
N CYS A 131 -19.70 4.39 -17.89
CA CYS A 131 -19.37 2.97 -17.80
C CYS A 131 -20.36 2.22 -16.88
N GLN A 132 -20.60 0.94 -17.19
CA GLN A 132 -21.50 0.11 -16.42
C GLN A 132 -20.90 -0.18 -15.03
N ALA A 133 -21.62 0.17 -13.96
CA ALA A 133 -21.20 -0.17 -12.60
C ALA A 133 -21.18 -1.70 -12.43
N ARG A 134 -20.08 -2.22 -11.88
CA ARG A 134 -19.99 -3.63 -11.52
C ARG A 134 -20.74 -3.86 -10.21
N ASP A 135 -21.70 -4.79 -10.21
CA ASP A 135 -22.35 -5.25 -8.98
C ASP A 135 -21.37 -6.14 -8.19
N PRO A 136 -20.97 -5.75 -6.98
CA PRO A 136 -20.07 -6.56 -6.16
C PRO A 136 -20.65 -7.90 -5.74
N ASN A 137 -21.98 -8.08 -5.81
CA ASN A 137 -22.69 -9.30 -5.42
C ASN A 137 -23.02 -10.21 -6.61
N ARG A 138 -22.65 -9.84 -7.84
CA ARG A 138 -23.00 -10.59 -9.05
C ARG A 138 -22.27 -11.93 -9.15
N GLU A 139 -21.14 -12.10 -8.51
CA GLU A 139 -20.39 -13.35 -8.49
C GLU A 139 -20.88 -14.20 -7.31
N ASN A 140 -21.01 -15.54 -7.53
CA ASN A 140 -21.44 -16.49 -6.50
C ASN A 140 -20.49 -16.58 -5.28
N ILE A 141 -19.43 -15.76 -5.26
CA ILE A 141 -18.47 -15.66 -4.17
C ILE A 141 -18.34 -14.17 -3.85
N PRO A 142 -19.05 -13.68 -2.83
CA PRO A 142 -18.91 -12.30 -2.40
C PRO A 142 -17.47 -12.10 -1.89
N LEU A 143 -16.73 -11.23 -2.56
CA LEU A 143 -15.42 -10.77 -2.09
C LEU A 143 -15.63 -9.49 -1.30
N ALA A 144 -15.31 -9.50 -0.02
CA ALA A 144 -15.48 -8.35 0.86
C ALA A 144 -14.78 -7.10 0.31
N LEU A 145 -13.60 -7.27 -0.29
CA LEU A 145 -12.85 -6.21 -0.97
C LEU A 145 -13.67 -5.47 -2.04
N MET A 146 -14.55 -6.17 -2.77
CA MET A 146 -15.34 -5.56 -3.86
C MET A 146 -16.30 -4.47 -3.35
N SER A 147 -16.73 -4.57 -2.10
CA SER A 147 -17.56 -3.53 -1.47
C SER A 147 -16.81 -2.23 -1.19
N LYS A 148 -15.48 -2.27 -1.21
CA LYS A 148 -14.58 -1.11 -0.99
C LYS A 148 -14.20 -0.41 -2.29
N LEU A 149 -14.49 -1.01 -3.45
CA LEU A 149 -14.09 -0.53 -4.76
C LEU A 149 -15.31 -0.05 -5.56
N ASN A 150 -15.22 1.15 -6.13
CA ASN A 150 -16.16 1.60 -7.15
C ASN A 150 -15.60 1.23 -8.53
N MET A 151 -15.98 0.06 -9.02
CA MET A 151 -15.49 -0.48 -10.29
C MET A 151 -16.54 -0.32 -11.39
N ARG A 152 -16.10 0.11 -12.56
CA ARG A 152 -16.93 0.22 -13.76
C ARG A 152 -16.21 -0.40 -14.96
N LEU A 153 -16.97 -0.96 -15.88
CA LEU A 153 -16.48 -1.67 -17.08
C LEU A 153 -17.13 -1.09 -18.33
#